data_79150ccaefde3888509af3552671740f
#
_entry.id   79150ccaefde3888509af3552671740f
#
_cell.length_a   1.000
_cell.length_b   1.000
_cell.length_c   1.000
_cell.angle_alpha   90.00
_cell.angle_beta   90.00
_cell.angle_gamma   90.00
#
_symmetry.space_group_name_H-M   'P 1'
#
loop_
_entity.id
_entity.type
_entity.pdbx_description
1 polymer ?
#
loop_
_entity_poly.entity_id
_entity_poly.type
_entity_poly.pdbx_seq_one_letter_code
_entity_poly.pdbx_strand_id
1 'polypeptide(L)'
;MTTKSPVPRLDLAPKLRRPLSLWNPLDYLLLLYWVFYFPQALRWYVDTFGGGYIPSKEMNWSKGIEILRTNSIQRQLLFQGVILTIITPILICLFLQELGLRVDWFGVAFGVAFGVAFGVAFGVAFGVAFGVAFGVAFGVAFGVAFGVAFGV
;
A
#
# COMPACT_ATOMS: atom_id res chain seq x y z
N MET A 1 -9.08 -19.33 -26.51
CA MET A 1 -7.98 -18.36 -26.36
C MET A 1 -7.78 -18.05 -24.89
N THR A 2 -6.72 -18.53 -24.31
CA THR A 2 -6.33 -18.13 -22.97
C THR A 2 -5.78 -16.71 -23.03
N THR A 3 -6.55 -15.72 -22.60
CA THR A 3 -6.04 -14.37 -22.40
C THR A 3 -4.91 -14.47 -21.37
N LYS A 4 -3.69 -14.29 -21.82
CA LYS A 4 -2.54 -14.22 -20.93
C LYS A 4 -2.78 -13.07 -19.94
N SER A 5 -2.89 -13.39 -18.64
CA SER A 5 -2.95 -12.37 -17.59
C SER A 5 -1.75 -11.42 -17.72
N PRO A 6 -1.95 -10.08 -17.67
CA PRO A 6 -0.85 -9.13 -17.69
C PRO A 6 0.02 -9.20 -16.43
N VAL A 7 -0.39 -9.98 -15.44
CA VAL A 7 0.32 -10.11 -14.17
C VAL A 7 1.41 -11.16 -14.30
N PRO A 8 2.69 -10.82 -14.01
CA PRO A 8 3.78 -11.78 -14.06
C PRO A 8 3.59 -12.93 -13.08
N ARG A 9 4.11 -14.11 -13.40
CA ARG A 9 4.15 -15.24 -12.46
C ARG A 9 5.10 -14.91 -11.31
N LEU A 10 4.62 -15.12 -10.09
CA LEU A 10 5.36 -14.84 -8.86
C LEU A 10 5.69 -16.16 -8.17
N ASP A 11 6.78 -16.80 -8.60
CA ASP A 11 7.16 -18.10 -8.05
C ASP A 11 7.88 -17.97 -6.69
N LEU A 12 8.47 -16.81 -6.40
CA LEU A 12 9.26 -16.57 -5.19
C LEU A 12 8.50 -15.83 -4.08
N ALA A 13 7.40 -15.14 -4.42
CA ALA A 13 6.63 -14.39 -3.42
C ALA A 13 5.73 -15.32 -2.60
N PRO A 14 5.60 -15.09 -1.28
CA PRO A 14 4.62 -15.80 -0.48
C PRO A 14 3.21 -15.55 -0.98
N LYS A 15 2.47 -16.59 -1.30
CA LYS A 15 1.10 -16.52 -1.81
C LYS A 15 0.10 -16.93 -0.75
N LEU A 16 -1.01 -16.24 -0.68
CA LEU A 16 -2.14 -16.63 0.16
C LEU A 16 -3.18 -17.39 -0.65
N ARG A 17 -3.83 -18.36 0.00
CA ARG A 17 -4.97 -19.09 -0.57
C ARG A 17 -6.32 -18.46 -0.22
N ARG A 18 -6.30 -17.42 0.57
CA ARG A 18 -7.46 -16.68 1.06
C ARG A 18 -7.25 -15.17 0.91
N PRO A 19 -8.31 -14.35 0.86
CA PRO A 19 -8.17 -12.90 0.91
C PRO A 19 -7.52 -12.44 2.24
N LEU A 20 -6.85 -11.29 2.19
CA LEU A 20 -6.28 -10.66 3.38
C LEU A 20 -7.39 -10.29 4.37
N SER A 21 -7.14 -10.50 5.67
CA SER A 21 -8.06 -10.16 6.73
C SER A 21 -7.71 -8.79 7.35
N LEU A 22 -8.74 -7.98 7.63
CA LEU A 22 -8.57 -6.71 8.35
C LEU A 22 -8.11 -6.88 9.79
N TRP A 23 -8.38 -8.03 10.39
CA TRP A 23 -8.17 -8.27 11.82
C TRP A 23 -6.90 -9.06 12.13
N ASN A 24 -6.25 -9.62 11.12
CA ASN A 24 -5.04 -10.43 11.31
C ASN A 24 -3.78 -9.57 11.13
N PRO A 25 -2.99 -9.33 12.20
CA PRO A 25 -1.77 -8.53 12.09
C PRO A 25 -0.71 -9.15 11.16
N LEU A 26 -0.70 -10.48 11.01
CA LEU A 26 0.21 -11.17 10.10
C LEU A 26 -0.08 -10.83 8.63
N ASP A 27 -1.34 -10.59 8.29
CA ASP A 27 -1.72 -10.17 6.94
C ASP A 27 -1.21 -8.76 6.63
N TYR A 28 -1.15 -7.86 7.63
CA TYR A 28 -0.53 -6.55 7.48
C TYR A 28 0.99 -6.64 7.28
N LEU A 29 1.65 -7.52 8.01
CA LEU A 29 3.09 -7.76 7.83
C LEU A 29 3.38 -8.34 6.45
N LEU A 30 2.55 -9.26 5.98
CA LEU A 30 2.67 -9.82 4.63
C LEU A 30 2.46 -8.74 3.56
N LEU A 31 1.46 -7.88 3.73
CA LEU A 31 1.19 -6.78 2.82
C LEU A 31 2.36 -5.80 2.77
N LEU A 32 2.92 -5.46 3.94
CA LEU A 32 4.12 -4.62 4.04
C LEU A 32 5.31 -5.26 3.33
N TYR A 33 5.51 -6.56 3.51
CA TYR A 33 6.56 -7.32 2.84
C TYR A 33 6.39 -7.29 1.32
N TRP A 34 5.17 -7.46 0.82
CA TRP A 34 4.88 -7.36 -0.61
C TRP A 34 5.17 -5.97 -1.17
N VAL A 35 4.79 -4.91 -0.45
CA VAL A 35 5.03 -3.53 -0.90
C VAL A 35 6.51 -3.26 -1.14
N PHE A 36 7.37 -3.69 -0.21
CA PHE A 36 8.80 -3.37 -0.28
C PHE A 36 9.63 -4.36 -1.08
N TYR A 37 9.27 -5.63 -1.09
CA TYR A 37 10.08 -6.67 -1.75
C TYR A 37 9.43 -7.24 -3.01
N PHE A 38 8.12 -7.34 -3.06
CA PHE A 38 7.39 -7.95 -4.18
C PHE A 38 6.15 -7.13 -4.54
N PRO A 39 6.28 -5.90 -5.06
CA PRO A 39 5.12 -5.07 -5.39
C PRO A 39 4.21 -5.71 -6.45
N GLN A 40 4.73 -6.60 -7.28
CA GLN A 40 3.93 -7.38 -8.23
C GLN A 40 2.93 -8.33 -7.55
N ALA A 41 3.19 -8.73 -6.29
CA ALA A 41 2.26 -9.55 -5.53
C ALA A 41 0.92 -8.84 -5.28
N LEU A 42 0.93 -7.51 -5.18
CA LEU A 42 -0.30 -6.72 -5.10
C LEU A 42 -1.14 -6.83 -6.36
N ARG A 43 -0.51 -6.82 -7.53
CA ARG A 43 -1.19 -7.03 -8.80
C ARG A 43 -1.76 -8.44 -8.89
N TRP A 44 -0.97 -9.44 -8.49
CA TRP A 44 -1.43 -10.83 -8.42
C TRP A 44 -2.62 -10.98 -7.47
N TYR A 45 -2.58 -10.33 -6.31
CA TYR A 45 -3.67 -10.36 -5.34
C TYR A 45 -4.97 -9.75 -5.92
N VAL A 46 -4.88 -8.60 -6.55
CA VAL A 46 -6.03 -7.95 -7.20
C VAL A 46 -6.56 -8.82 -8.34
N ASP A 47 -5.67 -9.42 -9.14
CA ASP A 47 -6.08 -10.30 -10.24
C ASP A 47 -6.79 -11.57 -9.74
N THR A 48 -6.29 -12.16 -8.66
CA THR A 48 -6.81 -13.43 -8.13
C THR A 48 -8.07 -13.25 -7.29
N PHE A 49 -8.10 -12.27 -6.39
CA PHE A 49 -9.16 -12.09 -5.40
C PHE A 49 -10.04 -10.87 -5.66
N GLY A 50 -9.53 -9.88 -6.36
CA GLY A 50 -10.18 -8.59 -6.59
C GLY A 50 -10.96 -8.47 -7.90
N GLY A 51 -11.33 -9.56 -8.53
CA GLY A 51 -12.14 -9.55 -9.75
C GLY A 51 -11.38 -9.30 -11.05
N GLY A 52 -10.05 -9.29 -11.02
CA GLY A 52 -9.17 -9.09 -12.16
C GLY A 52 -8.37 -7.80 -12.08
N TYR A 53 -7.13 -7.85 -12.57
CA TYR A 53 -6.23 -6.70 -12.61
C TYR A 53 -6.46 -5.91 -13.91
N ILE A 54 -6.70 -4.62 -13.77
CA ILE A 54 -6.80 -3.69 -14.90
C ILE A 54 -5.48 -2.92 -15.00
N PRO A 55 -4.78 -2.96 -16.16
CA PRO A 55 -3.56 -2.19 -16.35
C PRO A 55 -3.78 -0.69 -16.14
N SER A 56 -2.79 0.01 -15.59
CA SER A 56 -2.89 1.44 -15.28
C SER A 56 -3.23 2.30 -16.52
N LYS A 57 -2.86 1.83 -17.70
CA LYS A 57 -3.18 2.52 -18.98
C LYS A 57 -4.68 2.54 -19.30
N GLU A 58 -5.43 1.56 -18.78
CA GLU A 58 -6.87 1.43 -19.01
C GLU A 58 -7.69 2.01 -17.87
N MET A 59 -7.05 2.42 -16.78
CA MET A 59 -7.71 3.00 -15.61
C MET A 59 -7.94 4.49 -15.81
N ASN A 60 -9.07 4.97 -15.28
CA ASN A 60 -9.38 6.38 -15.13
C ASN A 60 -10.11 6.62 -13.80
N TRP A 61 -10.37 7.88 -13.46
CA TRP A 61 -11.03 8.23 -12.20
C TRP A 61 -12.42 7.61 -12.06
N SER A 62 -13.20 7.59 -13.13
CA SER A 62 -14.55 7.02 -13.11
C SER A 62 -14.53 5.52 -12.85
N LYS A 63 -13.65 4.78 -13.52
CA LYS A 63 -13.46 3.36 -13.29
C LYS A 63 -12.94 3.06 -11.89
N GLY A 64 -11.98 3.85 -11.42
CA GLY A 64 -11.41 3.69 -10.08
C GLY A 64 -12.47 3.85 -8.99
N ILE A 65 -13.28 4.88 -9.08
CA ILE A 65 -14.38 5.12 -8.13
C ILE A 65 -15.43 3.99 -8.19
N GLU A 66 -15.79 3.57 -9.39
CA GLU A 66 -16.74 2.47 -9.60
C GLU A 66 -16.22 1.17 -8.96
N ILE A 67 -14.98 0.81 -9.21
CA ILE A 67 -14.35 -0.39 -8.64
C ILE A 67 -14.35 -0.32 -7.11
N LEU A 68 -13.97 0.81 -6.52
CA LEU A 68 -13.98 0.98 -5.07
C LEU A 68 -15.39 0.91 -4.46
N ARG A 69 -16.41 1.32 -5.21
CA ARG A 69 -17.80 1.19 -4.76
C ARG A 69 -18.31 -0.24 -4.81
N THR A 70 -17.97 -0.98 -5.85
CA THR A 70 -18.53 -2.30 -6.14
C THR A 70 -17.68 -3.46 -5.62
N ASN A 71 -16.35 -3.29 -5.57
CA ASN A 71 -15.43 -4.36 -5.19
C ASN A 71 -14.93 -4.18 -3.76
N SER A 72 -15.44 -5.03 -2.87
CA SER A 72 -15.08 -4.99 -1.44
C SER A 72 -13.62 -5.39 -1.19
N ILE A 73 -13.06 -6.30 -1.97
CA ILE A 73 -11.69 -6.78 -1.81
C ILE A 73 -10.69 -5.66 -2.12
N GLN A 74 -10.88 -4.96 -3.22
CA GLN A 74 -9.99 -3.85 -3.59
C GLN A 74 -10.13 -2.66 -2.63
N ARG A 75 -11.35 -2.36 -2.19
CA ARG A 75 -11.58 -1.33 -1.16
C ARG A 75 -10.90 -1.70 0.15
N GLN A 76 -10.99 -2.96 0.57
CA GLN A 76 -10.31 -3.46 1.77
C GLN A 76 -8.79 -3.36 1.63
N LEU A 77 -8.24 -3.72 0.48
CA LEU A 77 -6.80 -3.61 0.21
C LEU A 77 -6.32 -2.16 0.31
N LEU A 78 -7.06 -1.23 -0.26
CA LEU A 78 -6.74 0.19 -0.16
C LEU A 78 -6.78 0.67 1.29
N PHE A 79 -7.80 0.27 2.04
CA PHE A 79 -7.93 0.61 3.45
C PHE A 79 -6.77 0.07 4.29
N GLN A 80 -6.37 -1.17 4.06
CA GLN A 80 -5.19 -1.77 4.71
C GLN A 80 -3.91 -1.01 4.34
N GLY A 81 -3.78 -0.60 3.09
CA GLY A 81 -2.66 0.23 2.64
C GLY A 81 -2.60 1.56 3.38
N VAL A 82 -3.74 2.23 3.57
CA VAL A 82 -3.82 3.48 4.34
C VAL A 82 -3.40 3.25 5.80
N ILE A 83 -3.89 2.19 6.42
CA ILE A 83 -3.49 1.84 7.80
C ILE A 83 -1.98 1.63 7.89
N LEU A 84 -1.38 0.89 6.98
CA LEU A 84 0.07 0.67 6.95
C LEU A 84 0.84 1.97 6.71
N THR A 85 0.34 2.84 5.85
CA THR A 85 0.94 4.15 5.58
C THR A 85 1.00 5.02 6.84
N ILE A 86 0.02 4.88 7.73
CA ILE A 86 -0.05 5.64 8.99
C ILE A 86 0.81 4.96 10.07
N ILE A 87 0.62 3.66 10.28
CA ILE A 87 1.20 2.95 11.42
C ILE A 87 2.70 2.71 11.24
N THR A 88 3.14 2.32 10.06
CA THR A 88 4.54 1.92 9.83
C THR A 88 5.53 3.04 10.13
N PRO A 89 5.39 4.27 9.61
CA PRO A 89 6.34 5.34 9.95
C PRO A 89 6.28 5.73 11.42
N ILE A 90 5.12 5.66 12.06
CA ILE A 90 4.98 5.93 13.50
C ILE A 90 5.80 4.93 14.30
N LEU A 91 5.67 3.63 14.02
CA LEU A 91 6.42 2.59 14.72
C LEU A 91 7.93 2.72 14.48
N ILE A 92 8.34 3.02 13.26
CA ILE A 92 9.75 3.25 12.93
C ILE A 92 10.29 4.46 13.71
N CYS A 93 9.56 5.57 13.73
CA CYS A 93 9.99 6.77 14.44
C CYS A 93 10.03 6.58 15.96
N LEU A 94 9.09 5.82 16.54
CA LEU A 94 9.15 5.44 17.94
C LEU A 94 10.41 4.63 18.24
N PHE A 95 10.72 3.64 17.39
CA PHE A 95 11.94 2.85 17.54
C PHE A 95 13.21 3.70 17.43
N LEU A 96 13.26 4.63 16.47
CA LEU A 96 14.39 5.56 16.33
C LEU A 96 14.54 6.48 17.55
N GLN A 97 13.42 6.88 18.14
CA GLN A 97 13.42 7.69 19.35
C GLN A 97 13.99 6.92 20.57
N GLU A 98 13.67 5.63 20.67
CA GLU A 98 14.29 4.76 21.69
C GLU A 98 15.80 4.61 21.51
N LEU A 99 16.29 4.69 20.28
CA LEU A 99 17.73 4.70 19.98
C LEU A 99 18.40 6.05 20.25
N GLY A 100 17.66 7.05 20.76
CA GLY A 100 18.19 8.37 21.11
C GLY A 100 18.12 9.42 20.00
N LEU A 101 17.49 9.11 18.89
CA LEU A 101 17.28 10.09 17.81
C LEU A 101 16.10 11.00 18.15
N ARG A 102 16.25 12.28 17.82
CA ARG A 102 15.14 13.22 17.94
C ARG A 102 14.22 13.07 16.74
N VAL A 103 12.93 12.99 17.02
CA VAL A 103 11.89 12.85 15.99
C VAL A 103 10.94 14.05 16.10
N ASP A 104 10.76 14.75 15.00
CA ASP A 104 9.74 15.77 14.87
C ASP A 104 8.43 15.15 14.40
N TRP A 105 7.48 15.06 15.31
CA TRP A 105 6.18 14.43 15.02
C TRP A 105 5.33 15.21 14.02
N PHE A 106 5.54 16.51 13.89
CA PHE A 106 4.91 17.29 12.82
C PHE A 106 5.41 16.86 11.44
N GLY A 107 6.72 16.66 11.30
CA GLY A 107 7.32 16.13 10.08
C GLY A 107 6.80 14.73 9.73
N VAL A 108 6.66 13.86 10.74
CA VAL A 108 6.05 12.51 10.55
C VAL A 108 4.63 12.63 10.04
N ALA A 109 3.80 13.46 10.70
CA ALA A 109 2.40 13.67 10.30
C ALA A 109 2.28 14.21 8.87
N PHE A 110 3.16 15.13 8.50
CA PHE A 110 3.20 15.72 7.16
C PHE A 110 3.54 14.65 6.10
N GLY A 111 4.59 13.85 6.33
CA GLY A 111 4.98 12.75 5.42
C GLY A 111 3.90 11.69 5.28
N VAL A 112 3.27 11.31 6.40
CA VAL A 112 2.15 10.36 6.40
C VAL A 112 0.95 10.91 5.61
N ALA A 113 0.61 12.18 5.80
CA ALA A 113 -0.49 12.82 5.07
C ALA A 113 -0.25 12.79 3.56
N PHE A 114 0.98 13.05 3.11
CA PHE A 114 1.37 12.90 1.71
C PHE A 114 1.21 11.46 1.22
N GLY A 115 1.70 10.49 1.98
CA GLY A 115 1.58 9.08 1.63
C GLY A 115 0.13 8.63 1.46
N VAL A 116 -0.75 9.03 2.39
CA VAL A 116 -2.17 8.73 2.31
C VAL A 116 -2.82 9.41 1.10
N ALA A 117 -2.57 10.69 0.90
CA ALA A 117 -3.13 11.44 -0.22
C ALA A 117 -2.73 10.84 -1.57
N PHE A 118 -1.44 10.57 -1.76
CA PHE A 118 -0.94 9.95 -2.99
C PHE A 118 -1.42 8.50 -3.14
N GLY A 119 -1.45 7.73 -2.07
CA GLY A 119 -1.94 6.36 -2.10
C GLY A 119 -3.39 6.27 -2.56
N VAL A 120 -4.26 7.10 -2.00
CA VAL A 120 -5.67 7.15 -2.40
C VAL A 120 -5.82 7.69 -3.83
N ALA A 121 -5.15 8.78 -4.16
CA ALA A 121 -5.23 9.39 -5.49
C ALA A 121 -4.77 8.41 -6.58
N PHE A 122 -3.62 7.78 -6.41
CA PHE A 122 -3.11 6.80 -7.36
C PHE A 122 -3.92 5.49 -7.36
N GLY A 123 -4.46 5.10 -6.20
CA GLY A 123 -5.36 3.94 -6.12
C GLY A 123 -6.62 4.13 -6.95
N VAL A 124 -7.18 5.31 -6.96
CA VAL A 124 -8.33 5.65 -7.81
C VAL A 124 -7.93 5.82 -9.27
N ALA A 125 -6.85 6.55 -9.54
CA ALA A 125 -6.46 6.91 -10.90
C ALA A 125 -5.79 5.75 -11.67
N PHE A 126 -4.99 4.92 -11.01
CA PHE A 126 -4.14 3.91 -11.66
C PHE A 126 -4.39 2.48 -11.16
N GLY A 127 -5.25 2.31 -10.18
CA GLY A 127 -5.59 1.01 -9.59
C GLY A 127 -5.04 0.85 -8.19
N VAL A 128 -5.77 0.05 -7.38
CA VAL A 128 -5.49 -0.11 -5.94
C VAL A 128 -4.11 -0.72 -5.68
N ALA A 129 -3.69 -1.69 -6.49
CA ALA A 129 -2.35 -2.28 -6.33
C ALA A 129 -1.24 -1.24 -6.43
N PHE A 130 -1.33 -0.34 -7.41
CA PHE A 130 -0.40 0.77 -7.58
C PHE A 130 -0.48 1.78 -6.44
N GLY A 131 -1.71 2.16 -6.05
CA GLY A 131 -1.95 3.11 -4.97
C GLY A 131 -1.42 2.62 -3.62
N VAL A 132 -1.63 1.36 -3.28
CA VAL A 132 -1.10 0.75 -2.05
C VAL A 132 0.42 0.71 -2.06
N ALA A 133 1.04 0.25 -3.14
CA ALA A 133 2.49 0.20 -3.26
C ALA A 133 3.11 1.58 -3.11
N PHE A 134 2.61 2.57 -3.84
CA PHE A 134 3.09 3.95 -3.78
C PHE A 134 2.81 4.63 -2.45
N GLY A 135 1.56 4.53 -1.96
CA GLY A 135 1.14 5.18 -0.73
C GLY A 135 1.94 4.72 0.48
N VAL A 136 2.10 3.41 0.65
CA VAL A 136 2.89 2.84 1.76
C VAL A 136 4.37 3.22 1.62
N ALA A 137 4.96 3.04 0.44
CA ALA A 137 6.37 3.35 0.22
C ALA A 137 6.67 4.84 0.46
N PHE A 138 5.88 5.75 -0.11
CA PHE A 138 6.05 7.18 0.10
C PHE A 138 5.74 7.61 1.52
N GLY A 139 4.66 7.10 2.11
CA GLY A 139 4.28 7.43 3.49
C GLY A 139 5.36 7.06 4.49
N VAL A 140 5.92 5.87 4.35
CA VAL A 140 7.03 5.43 5.20
C VAL A 140 8.29 6.27 4.94
N ALA A 141 8.68 6.43 3.68
CA ALA A 141 9.90 7.16 3.32
C ALA A 141 9.82 8.63 3.76
N PHE A 142 8.75 9.35 3.42
CA PHE A 142 8.59 10.75 3.78
C PHE A 142 8.29 10.95 5.27
N GLY A 143 7.48 10.07 5.87
CA GLY A 143 7.18 10.14 7.30
C GLY A 143 8.44 10.01 8.15
N VAL A 144 9.28 9.03 7.87
CA VAL A 144 10.54 8.82 8.57
C VAL A 144 11.56 9.93 8.22
N ALA A 145 11.72 10.25 6.95
CA ALA A 145 12.69 11.25 6.49
C ALA A 145 12.39 12.65 7.09
N PHE A 146 11.15 13.11 7.02
CA PHE A 146 10.77 14.41 7.60
C PHE A 146 10.80 14.39 9.12
N GLY A 147 10.38 13.29 9.75
CA GLY A 147 10.44 13.13 11.19
C GLY A 147 11.86 13.24 11.73
N VAL A 148 12.83 12.61 11.07
CA VAL A 148 14.24 12.64 11.48
C VAL A 148 14.90 13.95 11.05
N ALA A 149 14.69 14.40 9.80
CA ALA A 149 15.34 15.60 9.27
C ALA A 149 14.96 16.87 10.04
N PHE A 150 13.68 17.03 10.40
CA PHE A 150 13.22 18.20 11.17
C PHE A 150 13.43 18.07 12.69
N GLY A 151 13.69 16.86 13.18
CA GLY A 151 13.99 16.60 14.59
C GLY A 151 15.44 16.89 14.99
N VAL A 152 16.31 17.05 14.01
CA VAL A 152 17.74 17.30 14.22
C VAL A 152 18.07 18.77 14.32
#